data_345d3ec8b39b24c1e3729fad821986e3
#
_entry.id   345d3ec8b39b24c1e3729fad821986e3
#
_cell.length_a   1.000
_cell.length_b   1.000
_cell.length_c   1.000
_cell.angle_alpha   90.00
_cell.angle_beta   90.00
_cell.angle_gamma   90.00
#
_symmetry.space_group_name_H-M   'P 1'
#
loop_
_entity.id
_entity.type
_entity.pdbx_description
1 polymer ?
#
loop_
_entity_poly.entity_id
_entity_poly.type
_entity_poly.pdbx_seq_one_letter_code
_entity_poly.pdbx_strand_id
1 'polypeptide(L)'
;MAAYCTPSAVSRFSLFIVAMKKSFLVVLISLVAGVATSVVRAQTIDLKPLWETDTTLRTPECVLFEPGKNVLYVACINGNPTLENKGSYLAKLDQNGKVIQLKFTENLNSTKGMGISGDKLYVTEMTQVVEIALATGKILNRYPIEGAKFLNDIAVDTKKGVVYVTDSGDSKVWALTGGKASVVLAGLPLKGPNGLLFENNQLLIGNGDGSLLTMNPATKKLDTVAKGMGGIDGIVALGNKEYVVTEWGGKIWHIRADGTTELKVDTSKEKINSADIGYNPTTKVLFVPTFFHNTVKAYSLK
;
A
#
# COMPACT_ATOMS: atom_id res chain seq x y z
N MET A 1 52.45 2.46 -70.86
CA MET A 1 53.07 3.74 -71.19
C MET A 1 53.14 4.49 -69.87
N ALA A 2 54.28 4.48 -69.23
CA ALA A 2 55.40 5.43 -69.28
C ALA A 2 54.89 6.85 -68.94
N ALA A 3 55.46 7.64 -68.05
CA ALA A 3 56.75 7.69 -67.39
C ALA A 3 56.66 8.72 -66.28
N TYR A 4 57.36 8.57 -65.20
CA TYR A 4 58.51 9.36 -64.68
C TYR A 4 58.25 10.90 -64.53
N CYS A 5 58.54 11.57 -63.41
CA CYS A 5 59.83 11.82 -62.84
C CYS A 5 59.72 12.57 -61.51
N THR A 6 60.58 12.25 -60.59
CA THR A 6 61.09 13.03 -59.42
C THR A 6 62.08 14.09 -59.94
N PRO A 7 62.88 14.85 -59.10
CA PRO A 7 62.87 15.14 -57.65
C PRO A 7 63.33 16.60 -57.33
N SER A 8 63.65 16.79 -56.00
CA SER A 8 64.64 17.76 -55.43
C SER A 8 64.16 19.21 -55.17
N ALA A 9 64.54 19.96 -54.15
CA ALA A 9 65.80 20.00 -53.44
C ALA A 9 65.65 20.72 -52.08
N VAL A 10 66.32 20.27 -51.13
CA VAL A 10 66.98 20.82 -49.95
C VAL A 10 67.20 22.35 -49.95
N SER A 11 66.89 22.99 -48.82
CA SER A 11 67.73 24.10 -48.32
C SER A 11 67.66 24.18 -46.78
N ARG A 12 68.78 24.04 -46.18
CA ARG A 12 69.07 24.25 -44.77
C ARG A 12 69.13 25.75 -44.48
N PHE A 13 68.68 26.14 -43.31
CA PHE A 13 69.40 27.19 -42.52
C PHE A 13 69.25 26.95 -41.02
N SER A 14 70.36 27.00 -40.40
CA SER A 14 70.64 26.75 -38.99
C SER A 14 70.43 27.95 -38.14
N LEU A 15 70.23 27.66 -36.83
CA LEU A 15 70.74 28.31 -35.65
C LEU A 15 70.14 29.67 -35.23
N PHE A 16 69.52 29.75 -34.08
CA PHE A 16 70.10 30.41 -32.91
C PHE A 16 69.35 29.93 -31.62
N ILE A 17 70.12 29.46 -30.70
CA ILE A 17 69.78 29.12 -29.30
C ILE A 17 69.73 30.41 -28.48
N VAL A 18 68.59 30.66 -27.82
CA VAL A 18 68.60 31.48 -26.59
C VAL A 18 67.84 30.74 -25.52
N ALA A 19 68.56 30.31 -24.52
CA ALA A 19 68.06 29.71 -23.30
C ALA A 19 67.34 30.75 -22.44
N MET A 20 66.09 30.58 -22.14
CA MET A 20 65.47 31.22 -20.99
C MET A 20 64.82 30.15 -20.12
N LYS A 21 65.48 29.88 -18.99
CA LYS A 21 64.94 29.15 -17.87
C LYS A 21 63.72 29.88 -17.31
N LYS A 22 62.50 29.35 -17.44
CA LYS A 22 61.40 29.73 -16.55
C LYS A 22 60.87 28.46 -15.93
N SER A 23 61.09 28.40 -14.63
CA SER A 23 60.55 27.38 -13.71
C SER A 23 59.02 27.45 -13.74
N PHE A 24 58.35 26.48 -14.34
CA PHE A 24 56.92 26.29 -14.18
C PHE A 24 56.70 25.47 -12.92
N LEU A 25 56.31 26.14 -11.84
CA LEU A 25 55.78 25.53 -10.63
C LEU A 25 54.38 25.01 -10.97
N VAL A 26 54.26 23.69 -11.23
CA VAL A 26 52.96 23.00 -11.39
C VAL A 26 52.39 22.85 -9.98
N VAL A 27 51.50 23.74 -9.60
CA VAL A 27 50.65 23.56 -8.41
C VAL A 27 49.57 22.54 -8.76
N LEU A 28 49.77 21.31 -8.32
CA LEU A 28 48.76 20.25 -8.39
C LEU A 28 47.69 20.53 -7.32
N ILE A 29 46.63 21.23 -7.68
CA ILE A 29 45.46 21.38 -6.81
C ILE A 29 44.68 20.06 -6.87
N SER A 30 44.89 19.22 -5.88
CA SER A 30 44.09 18.02 -5.64
C SER A 30 42.70 18.48 -5.18
N LEU A 31 41.75 18.52 -6.12
CA LEU A 31 40.33 18.73 -5.81
C LEU A 31 39.81 17.44 -5.19
N VAL A 32 39.88 17.31 -3.87
CA VAL A 32 39.17 16.26 -3.13
C VAL A 32 37.70 16.66 -3.14
N ALA A 33 36.98 16.16 -4.15
CA ALA A 33 35.51 16.18 -4.14
C ALA A 33 35.07 15.29 -2.99
N GLY A 34 34.83 15.88 -1.83
CA GLY A 34 34.14 15.19 -0.74
C GLY A 34 32.74 14.81 -1.19
N VAL A 35 32.56 13.54 -1.55
CA VAL A 35 31.23 12.95 -1.70
C VAL A 35 30.62 12.95 -0.29
N ALA A 36 29.87 13.99 0.04
CA ALA A 36 29.03 13.99 1.21
C ALA A 36 27.95 12.92 0.95
N THR A 37 28.21 11.69 1.38
CA THR A 37 27.18 10.68 1.51
C THR A 37 26.22 11.21 2.58
N SER A 38 25.13 11.84 2.15
CA SER A 38 24.01 12.09 3.03
C SER A 38 23.51 10.72 3.51
N VAL A 39 23.89 10.36 4.74
CA VAL A 39 23.26 9.25 5.44
C VAL A 39 21.81 9.68 5.61
N VAL A 40 20.93 9.21 4.72
CA VAL A 40 19.49 9.29 4.93
C VAL A 40 19.23 8.47 6.19
N ARG A 41 19.14 9.16 7.31
CA ARG A 41 18.78 8.53 8.58
C ARG A 41 17.36 8.02 8.37
N ALA A 42 17.21 6.70 8.33
CA ALA A 42 15.90 6.06 8.24
C ALA A 42 15.03 6.64 9.35
N GLN A 43 13.95 7.28 8.98
CA GLN A 43 13.03 7.89 9.94
C GLN A 43 12.35 6.74 10.69
N THR A 44 12.68 6.56 11.96
CA THR A 44 11.97 5.62 12.82
C THR A 44 10.62 6.22 13.13
N ILE A 45 9.55 5.58 12.66
CA ILE A 45 8.21 5.96 13.09
C ILE A 45 7.93 5.39 14.47
N ASP A 46 7.18 6.14 15.28
CA ASP A 46 6.66 5.68 16.57
C ASP A 46 5.13 5.76 16.55
N LEU A 47 4.46 4.73 17.04
CA LEU A 47 2.99 4.64 17.10
C LEU A 47 2.53 4.90 18.53
N LYS A 48 1.91 6.07 18.77
CA LYS A 48 1.39 6.45 20.09
C LYS A 48 -0.13 6.39 20.12
N PRO A 49 -0.73 5.63 21.06
CA PRO A 49 -2.18 5.59 21.22
C PRO A 49 -2.78 6.99 21.39
N LEU A 50 -3.89 7.28 20.71
CA LEU A 50 -4.63 8.55 20.79
C LEU A 50 -5.99 8.36 21.45
N TRP A 51 -6.77 7.45 20.89
CA TRP A 51 -8.12 7.13 21.36
C TRP A 51 -8.51 5.71 20.97
N GLU A 52 -9.55 5.22 21.61
CA GLU A 52 -10.22 3.96 21.30
C GLU A 52 -11.73 4.18 21.42
N THR A 53 -12.51 3.61 20.50
CA THR A 53 -13.98 3.65 20.58
C THR A 53 -14.48 2.78 21.72
N ASP A 54 -15.75 2.92 22.09
CA ASP A 54 -16.45 1.90 22.84
C ASP A 54 -16.69 0.63 22.00
N THR A 55 -17.29 -0.38 22.62
CA THR A 55 -17.53 -1.69 22.00
C THR A 55 -18.85 -1.76 21.20
N THR A 56 -19.37 -0.63 20.76
CA THR A 56 -20.60 -0.56 19.96
C THR A 56 -20.42 -1.13 18.54
N LEU A 57 -19.22 -0.99 17.98
CA LEU A 57 -18.84 -1.56 16.70
C LEU A 57 -18.69 -3.09 16.83
N ARG A 58 -19.46 -3.86 16.08
CA ARG A 58 -19.48 -5.31 16.23
C ARG A 58 -18.61 -5.99 15.18
N THR A 59 -17.53 -6.59 15.63
CA THR A 59 -16.52 -7.24 14.80
C THR A 59 -16.08 -6.31 13.66
N PRO A 60 -15.50 -5.11 13.97
CA PRO A 60 -14.99 -4.20 12.95
C PRO A 60 -13.79 -4.86 12.27
N GLU A 61 -13.84 -4.94 10.96
CA GLU A 61 -12.85 -5.63 10.16
C GLU A 61 -12.00 -4.68 9.31
N CYS A 62 -12.61 -3.64 8.72
CA CYS A 62 -11.90 -2.65 7.94
C CYS A 62 -12.26 -1.24 8.37
N VAL A 63 -11.27 -0.34 8.38
CA VAL A 63 -11.48 1.11 8.54
C VAL A 63 -10.96 1.82 7.32
N LEU A 64 -11.82 2.59 6.64
CA LEU A 64 -11.48 3.39 5.49
C LEU A 64 -11.63 4.89 5.82
N PHE A 65 -10.53 5.66 5.70
CA PHE A 65 -10.56 7.12 5.83
C PHE A 65 -10.99 7.78 4.51
N GLU A 66 -11.98 8.65 4.57
CA GLU A 66 -12.45 9.47 3.45
C GLU A 66 -12.03 10.93 3.65
N PRO A 67 -11.04 11.42 2.88
CA PRO A 67 -10.43 12.73 3.11
C PRO A 67 -11.36 13.91 2.77
N GLY A 68 -12.25 13.77 1.78
CA GLY A 68 -13.10 14.85 1.31
C GLY A 68 -14.13 15.31 2.36
N LYS A 69 -14.61 14.40 3.21
CA LYS A 69 -15.55 14.68 4.31
C LYS A 69 -14.90 14.55 5.67
N ASN A 70 -13.67 14.09 5.73
CA ASN A 70 -12.90 13.90 6.95
C ASN A 70 -13.59 12.95 7.95
N VAL A 71 -14.03 11.80 7.44
CA VAL A 71 -14.76 10.77 8.19
C VAL A 71 -14.13 9.40 7.99
N LEU A 72 -14.49 8.48 8.87
CA LEU A 72 -14.15 7.06 8.78
C LEU A 72 -15.39 6.26 8.42
N TYR A 73 -15.23 5.30 7.53
CA TYR A 73 -16.17 4.21 7.34
C TYR A 73 -15.59 2.96 7.99
N VAL A 74 -16.43 2.18 8.69
CA VAL A 74 -16.00 0.96 9.37
C VAL A 74 -16.89 -0.18 8.91
N ALA A 75 -16.29 -1.21 8.32
CA ALA A 75 -16.99 -2.44 7.97
C ALA A 75 -17.13 -3.32 9.21
N CYS A 76 -18.36 -3.58 9.63
CA CYS A 76 -18.68 -4.37 10.82
C CYS A 76 -19.35 -5.68 10.40
N ILE A 77 -18.68 -6.80 10.64
CA ILE A 77 -19.18 -8.15 10.30
C ILE A 77 -20.43 -8.49 11.12
N ASN A 78 -20.43 -8.11 12.41
CA ASN A 78 -21.54 -8.38 13.34
C ASN A 78 -21.97 -9.85 13.36
N GLY A 79 -21.01 -10.76 13.46
CA GLY A 79 -21.28 -12.20 13.46
C GLY A 79 -20.06 -13.04 13.13
N ASN A 80 -20.30 -14.23 12.57
CA ASN A 80 -19.24 -15.11 12.12
C ASN A 80 -18.62 -14.60 10.80
N PRO A 81 -17.28 -14.38 10.73
CA PRO A 81 -16.62 -13.82 9.55
C PRO A 81 -16.58 -14.77 8.33
N THR A 82 -16.89 -16.04 8.51
CA THR A 82 -16.84 -17.07 7.46
C THR A 82 -18.21 -17.55 7.00
N LEU A 83 -19.27 -17.01 7.57
CA LEU A 83 -20.65 -17.39 7.22
C LEU A 83 -21.41 -16.19 6.68
N GLU A 84 -22.29 -16.45 5.73
CA GLU A 84 -23.27 -15.45 5.33
C GLU A 84 -24.20 -15.14 6.50
N ASN A 85 -24.26 -13.85 6.83
CA ASN A 85 -25.20 -13.34 7.81
C ASN A 85 -25.73 -11.99 7.29
N LYS A 86 -26.99 -11.73 7.33
CA LYS A 86 -27.54 -10.42 6.90
C LYS A 86 -27.43 -9.35 7.98
N GLY A 87 -26.59 -9.57 8.99
CA GLY A 87 -26.40 -8.67 10.12
C GLY A 87 -25.28 -7.65 9.97
N SER A 88 -24.42 -7.81 8.95
CA SER A 88 -23.29 -6.91 8.71
C SER A 88 -23.74 -5.52 8.30
N TYR A 89 -22.96 -4.52 8.65
CA TYR A 89 -23.26 -3.13 8.34
C TYR A 89 -21.97 -2.30 8.18
N LEU A 90 -22.08 -1.13 7.56
CA LEU A 90 -21.06 -0.11 7.61
C LEU A 90 -21.47 0.94 8.64
N ALA A 91 -20.53 1.32 9.50
CA ALA A 91 -20.67 2.46 10.40
C ALA A 91 -19.91 3.67 9.84
N LYS A 92 -20.34 4.87 10.24
CA LYS A 92 -19.68 6.14 9.92
C LYS A 92 -19.28 6.83 11.20
N LEU A 93 -18.01 7.22 11.31
CA LEU A 93 -17.42 7.89 12.46
C LEU A 93 -16.79 9.22 12.03
N ASP A 94 -16.63 10.15 12.98
CA ASP A 94 -15.67 11.24 12.81
C ASP A 94 -14.23 10.74 13.07
N GLN A 95 -13.22 11.57 12.79
CA GLN A 95 -11.81 11.18 12.99
C GLN A 95 -11.40 11.08 14.47
N ASN A 96 -12.24 11.46 15.40
CA ASN A 96 -12.01 11.32 16.85
C ASN A 96 -12.65 10.04 17.40
N GLY A 97 -13.18 9.18 16.53
CA GLY A 97 -13.81 7.91 16.90
C GLY A 97 -15.26 8.01 17.35
N LYS A 98 -15.87 9.20 17.31
CA LYS A 98 -17.29 9.35 17.65
C LYS A 98 -18.17 8.81 16.53
N VAL A 99 -19.07 7.89 16.86
CA VAL A 99 -20.04 7.34 15.91
C VAL A 99 -21.02 8.44 15.47
N ILE A 100 -21.02 8.76 14.16
CA ILE A 100 -21.96 9.68 13.52
C ILE A 100 -23.22 8.90 13.14
N GLN A 101 -23.06 7.72 12.56
CA GLN A 101 -24.14 6.85 12.15
C GLN A 101 -23.70 5.39 12.25
N LEU A 102 -24.27 4.66 13.22
CA LEU A 102 -23.86 3.28 13.48
C LEU A 102 -24.20 2.34 12.33
N LYS A 103 -25.33 2.55 11.69
CA LYS A 103 -25.80 1.75 10.56
C LYS A 103 -25.95 2.64 9.32
N PHE A 104 -24.82 3.06 8.77
CA PHE A 104 -24.78 3.88 7.55
C PHE A 104 -25.26 3.07 6.34
N THR A 105 -24.88 1.80 6.26
CA THR A 105 -25.38 0.84 5.28
C THR A 105 -25.71 -0.47 6.00
N GLU A 106 -26.88 -1.03 5.75
CA GLU A 106 -27.35 -2.29 6.34
C GLU A 106 -27.61 -3.35 5.25
N ASN A 107 -28.03 -4.54 5.68
CA ASN A 107 -28.31 -5.69 4.79
C ASN A 107 -27.08 -6.16 4.00
N LEU A 108 -25.94 -6.17 4.67
CA LEU A 108 -24.66 -6.69 4.17
C LEU A 108 -24.36 -8.06 4.78
N ASN A 109 -23.46 -8.82 4.12
CA ASN A 109 -23.08 -10.18 4.52
C ASN A 109 -21.58 -10.25 4.77
N SER A 110 -21.17 -10.45 6.03
CA SER A 110 -19.75 -10.69 6.39
C SER A 110 -18.77 -9.75 5.65
N THR A 111 -19.05 -8.44 5.80
CA THR A 111 -18.30 -7.36 5.13
C THR A 111 -16.83 -7.34 5.54
N LYS A 112 -15.94 -7.07 4.56
CA LYS A 112 -14.51 -6.98 4.79
C LYS A 112 -13.94 -5.67 4.20
N GLY A 113 -12.92 -5.76 3.38
CA GLY A 113 -12.22 -4.61 2.82
C GLY A 113 -13.10 -3.64 2.04
N MET A 114 -12.70 -2.37 2.04
CA MET A 114 -13.44 -1.27 1.41
C MET A 114 -12.55 -0.42 0.52
N GLY A 115 -13.16 0.21 -0.51
CA GLY A 115 -12.49 1.18 -1.37
C GLY A 115 -13.45 2.25 -1.88
N ILE A 116 -12.94 3.45 -2.16
CA ILE A 116 -13.74 4.57 -2.69
C ILE A 116 -13.29 4.92 -4.10
N SER A 117 -14.26 5.16 -5.00
CA SER A 117 -14.06 5.73 -6.32
C SER A 117 -15.13 6.78 -6.62
N GLY A 118 -14.75 8.05 -6.64
CA GLY A 118 -15.68 9.15 -6.84
C GLY A 118 -16.75 9.22 -5.74
N ASP A 119 -18.01 9.12 -6.10
CA ASP A 119 -19.16 9.12 -5.21
C ASP A 119 -19.61 7.74 -4.74
N LYS A 120 -18.80 6.72 -4.99
CA LYS A 120 -19.11 5.32 -4.69
C LYS A 120 -18.14 4.73 -3.68
N LEU A 121 -18.69 3.98 -2.74
CA LEU A 121 -17.96 3.11 -1.83
C LEU A 121 -18.21 1.66 -2.26
N TYR A 122 -17.16 0.88 -2.32
CA TYR A 122 -17.20 -0.55 -2.58
C TYR A 122 -16.84 -1.30 -1.31
N VAL A 123 -17.51 -2.40 -1.05
CA VAL A 123 -17.21 -3.32 0.06
C VAL A 123 -17.29 -4.75 -0.42
N THR A 124 -16.36 -5.59 0.01
CA THR A 124 -16.45 -7.02 -0.23
C THR A 124 -17.45 -7.69 0.71
N GLU A 125 -18.16 -8.64 0.19
CA GLU A 125 -18.85 -9.71 0.91
C GLU A 125 -18.22 -11.05 0.47
N MET A 126 -18.63 -12.16 1.01
CA MET A 126 -18.00 -13.47 0.80
C MET A 126 -17.58 -13.77 -0.66
N THR A 127 -18.49 -13.55 -1.64
CA THR A 127 -18.28 -13.88 -3.06
C THR A 127 -18.75 -12.78 -4.01
N GLN A 128 -19.00 -11.59 -3.50
CA GLN A 128 -19.45 -10.45 -4.30
C GLN A 128 -18.87 -9.12 -3.79
N VAL A 129 -18.88 -8.12 -4.66
CA VAL A 129 -18.60 -6.72 -4.32
C VAL A 129 -19.90 -5.95 -4.31
N VAL A 130 -20.12 -5.16 -3.28
CA VAL A 130 -21.29 -4.28 -3.14
C VAL A 130 -20.90 -2.84 -3.42
N GLU A 131 -21.61 -2.16 -4.31
CA GLU A 131 -21.46 -0.76 -4.64
C GLU A 131 -22.50 0.05 -3.87
N ILE A 132 -22.06 1.09 -3.17
CA ILE A 132 -22.83 1.89 -2.24
C ILE A 132 -22.67 3.37 -2.59
N ALA A 133 -23.76 4.12 -2.56
CA ALA A 133 -23.71 5.58 -2.69
C ALA A 133 -23.05 6.21 -1.46
N LEU A 134 -21.88 6.83 -1.62
CA LEU A 134 -21.07 7.42 -0.55
C LEU A 134 -21.81 8.54 0.22
N ALA A 135 -22.76 9.21 -0.44
CA ALA A 135 -23.53 10.29 0.18
C ALA A 135 -24.61 9.79 1.14
N THR A 136 -25.22 8.62 0.86
CA THR A 136 -26.47 8.17 1.52
C THR A 136 -26.36 6.81 2.19
N GLY A 137 -25.34 6.01 1.88
CA GLY A 137 -25.23 4.62 2.32
C GLY A 137 -26.17 3.67 1.58
N LYS A 138 -26.88 4.13 0.55
CA LYS A 138 -27.79 3.28 -0.24
C LYS A 138 -26.99 2.31 -1.09
N ILE A 139 -27.32 1.02 -1.03
CA ILE A 139 -26.79 0.01 -1.94
C ILE A 139 -27.29 0.33 -3.35
N LEU A 140 -26.36 0.48 -4.29
CA LEU A 140 -26.63 0.74 -5.70
C LEU A 140 -26.64 -0.55 -6.52
N ASN A 141 -25.60 -1.37 -6.35
CA ASN A 141 -25.42 -2.61 -7.08
C ASN A 141 -24.76 -3.67 -6.21
N ARG A 142 -24.91 -4.92 -6.64
CA ARG A 142 -24.19 -6.10 -6.15
C ARG A 142 -23.59 -6.80 -7.36
N TYR A 143 -22.31 -7.09 -7.28
CA TYR A 143 -21.53 -7.73 -8.35
C TYR A 143 -21.03 -9.09 -7.88
N PRO A 144 -21.79 -10.18 -8.09
CA PRO A 144 -21.28 -11.53 -7.84
C PRO A 144 -20.05 -11.80 -8.71
N ILE A 145 -19.02 -12.37 -8.10
CA ILE A 145 -17.78 -12.78 -8.79
C ILE A 145 -17.81 -14.30 -8.93
N GLU A 146 -18.12 -14.78 -10.13
CA GLU A 146 -18.21 -16.20 -10.41
C GLU A 146 -16.89 -16.90 -10.14
N GLY A 147 -16.92 -17.96 -9.34
CA GLY A 147 -15.74 -18.73 -8.94
C GLY A 147 -14.96 -18.13 -7.76
N ALA A 148 -15.36 -16.98 -7.21
CA ALA A 148 -14.79 -16.48 -5.96
C ALA A 148 -15.09 -17.40 -4.79
N LYS A 149 -14.15 -17.48 -3.84
CA LYS A 149 -14.26 -18.36 -2.65
C LYS A 149 -14.36 -17.55 -1.35
N PHE A 150 -13.48 -16.57 -1.17
CA PHE A 150 -13.44 -15.76 0.04
C PHE A 150 -12.80 -14.41 -0.30
N LEU A 151 -13.61 -13.51 -0.85
CA LEU A 151 -13.17 -12.15 -1.14
C LEU A 151 -12.82 -11.44 0.16
N ASN A 152 -11.73 -10.70 0.13
CA ASN A 152 -11.22 -10.01 1.31
C ASN A 152 -11.07 -8.51 1.03
N ASP A 153 -9.92 -8.02 0.65
CA ASP A 153 -9.66 -6.60 0.59
C ASP A 153 -9.85 -5.97 -0.80
N ILE A 154 -9.99 -4.65 -0.82
CA ILE A 154 -10.23 -3.83 -2.02
C ILE A 154 -9.18 -2.74 -2.16
N ALA A 155 -8.63 -2.61 -3.37
CA ALA A 155 -7.88 -1.44 -3.79
C ALA A 155 -8.47 -0.86 -5.09
N VAL A 156 -8.47 0.47 -5.23
CA VAL A 156 -9.11 1.14 -6.38
C VAL A 156 -8.11 1.94 -7.20
N ASP A 157 -8.01 1.64 -8.50
CA ASP A 157 -7.42 2.56 -9.48
C ASP A 157 -8.49 3.58 -9.88
N THR A 158 -8.52 4.70 -9.17
CA THR A 158 -9.53 5.76 -9.39
C THR A 158 -9.41 6.43 -10.76
N LYS A 159 -8.22 6.37 -11.39
CA LYS A 159 -8.00 6.95 -12.74
C LYS A 159 -8.64 6.10 -13.82
N LYS A 160 -8.61 4.77 -13.66
CA LYS A 160 -9.17 3.83 -14.64
C LYS A 160 -10.54 3.29 -14.23
N GLY A 161 -11.01 3.56 -13.02
CA GLY A 161 -12.25 3.02 -12.48
C GLY A 161 -12.21 1.50 -12.30
N VAL A 162 -11.06 0.95 -11.96
CA VAL A 162 -10.88 -0.49 -11.70
C VAL A 162 -10.87 -0.74 -10.22
N VAL A 163 -11.71 -1.65 -9.75
CA VAL A 163 -11.74 -2.15 -8.38
C VAL A 163 -11.03 -3.49 -8.34
N TYR A 164 -9.88 -3.55 -7.70
CA TYR A 164 -9.13 -4.78 -7.47
C TYR A 164 -9.58 -5.41 -6.17
N VAL A 165 -9.63 -6.74 -6.14
CA VAL A 165 -10.15 -7.50 -4.98
C VAL A 165 -9.29 -8.73 -4.76
N THR A 166 -8.86 -8.98 -3.53
CA THR A 166 -8.21 -10.22 -3.13
C THR A 166 -9.23 -11.32 -2.85
N ASP A 167 -8.88 -12.54 -3.23
CA ASP A 167 -9.61 -13.77 -2.88
C ASP A 167 -8.67 -14.68 -2.10
N SER A 168 -8.77 -14.61 -0.77
CA SER A 168 -7.92 -15.38 0.13
C SER A 168 -8.19 -16.88 0.03
N GLY A 169 -9.42 -17.29 -0.35
CA GLY A 169 -9.84 -18.69 -0.42
C GLY A 169 -9.32 -19.41 -1.66
N ASP A 170 -8.96 -18.69 -2.73
CA ASP A 170 -8.52 -19.30 -4.00
C ASP A 170 -7.20 -18.68 -4.53
N SER A 171 -6.47 -17.97 -3.67
CA SER A 171 -5.20 -17.33 -4.00
C SER A 171 -5.25 -16.57 -5.33
N LYS A 172 -6.21 -15.65 -5.44
CA LYS A 172 -6.44 -14.82 -6.62
C LYS A 172 -6.50 -13.33 -6.29
N VAL A 173 -6.24 -12.52 -7.31
CA VAL A 173 -6.62 -11.11 -7.36
C VAL A 173 -7.54 -10.93 -8.57
N TRP A 174 -8.71 -10.36 -8.31
CA TRP A 174 -9.70 -10.00 -9.32
C TRP A 174 -9.63 -8.52 -9.67
N ALA A 175 -10.08 -8.17 -10.86
CA ALA A 175 -10.41 -6.79 -11.26
C ALA A 175 -11.88 -6.71 -11.66
N LEU A 176 -12.62 -5.80 -11.05
CA LEU A 176 -13.99 -5.45 -11.40
C LEU A 176 -13.96 -4.13 -12.17
N THR A 177 -14.41 -4.16 -13.43
CA THR A 177 -14.46 -2.98 -14.30
C THR A 177 -15.80 -2.94 -15.03
N GLY A 178 -16.55 -1.85 -14.89
CA GLY A 178 -17.86 -1.73 -15.51
C GLY A 178 -18.83 -2.85 -15.11
N GLY A 179 -18.74 -3.37 -13.89
CA GLY A 179 -19.57 -4.45 -13.37
C GLY A 179 -19.16 -5.86 -13.81
N LYS A 180 -18.04 -6.01 -14.54
CA LYS A 180 -17.52 -7.31 -14.99
C LYS A 180 -16.22 -7.64 -14.25
N ALA A 181 -16.16 -8.84 -13.66
CA ALA A 181 -14.99 -9.35 -12.99
C ALA A 181 -14.08 -10.16 -13.94
N SER A 182 -12.78 -10.04 -13.77
CA SER A 182 -11.77 -10.85 -14.44
C SER A 182 -10.60 -11.14 -13.51
N VAL A 183 -9.93 -12.28 -13.70
CA VAL A 183 -8.74 -12.64 -12.92
C VAL A 183 -7.54 -11.81 -13.39
N VAL A 184 -6.87 -11.15 -12.46
CA VAL A 184 -5.65 -10.38 -12.70
C VAL A 184 -4.41 -11.21 -12.43
N LEU A 185 -4.43 -11.96 -11.32
CA LEU A 185 -3.36 -12.83 -10.87
C LEU A 185 -3.97 -14.05 -10.17
N ALA A 186 -3.39 -15.24 -10.38
CA ALA A 186 -3.82 -16.47 -9.73
C ALA A 186 -2.64 -17.42 -9.46
N GLY A 187 -2.75 -18.17 -8.37
CA GLY A 187 -1.74 -19.14 -7.99
C GLY A 187 -0.45 -18.51 -7.45
N LEU A 188 0.64 -19.27 -7.41
CA LEU A 188 1.91 -18.79 -6.88
C LEU A 188 2.42 -17.54 -7.60
N PRO A 189 2.98 -16.57 -6.86
CA PRO A 189 3.37 -16.65 -5.44
C PRO A 189 2.27 -16.22 -4.45
N LEU A 190 1.00 -16.07 -4.86
CA LEU A 190 -0.08 -15.78 -3.92
C LEU A 190 -0.31 -16.97 -2.98
N LYS A 191 -0.49 -16.66 -1.70
CA LYS A 191 -0.75 -17.62 -0.62
C LYS A 191 -1.78 -17.03 0.34
N GLY A 192 -3.05 -17.18 0.01
CA GLY A 192 -4.13 -16.56 0.77
C GLY A 192 -3.97 -15.04 0.85
N PRO A 193 -3.95 -14.32 -0.30
CA PRO A 193 -3.77 -12.86 -0.31
C PRO A 193 -4.93 -12.20 0.45
N ASN A 194 -4.60 -11.21 1.30
CA ASN A 194 -5.57 -10.44 2.05
C ASN A 194 -5.36 -8.96 1.76
N GLY A 195 -4.65 -8.19 2.57
CA GLY A 195 -4.48 -6.76 2.40
C GLY A 195 -4.09 -6.34 0.98
N LEU A 196 -4.68 -5.27 0.49
CA LEU A 196 -4.49 -4.78 -0.88
C LEU A 196 -4.41 -3.26 -0.92
N LEU A 197 -3.40 -2.72 -1.59
CA LEU A 197 -3.26 -1.28 -1.80
C LEU A 197 -2.89 -0.99 -3.26
N PHE A 198 -3.48 0.03 -3.86
CA PHE A 198 -3.10 0.50 -5.19
C PHE A 198 -2.46 1.88 -5.09
N GLU A 199 -1.18 1.97 -5.44
CA GLU A 199 -0.46 3.23 -5.55
C GLU A 199 0.54 3.22 -6.71
N ASN A 200 0.83 4.36 -7.31
CA ASN A 200 1.87 4.53 -8.34
C ASN A 200 1.77 3.50 -9.49
N ASN A 201 0.55 3.13 -9.90
CA ASN A 201 0.25 2.08 -10.88
C ASN A 201 0.74 0.67 -10.48
N GLN A 202 0.91 0.43 -9.19
CA GLN A 202 1.26 -0.86 -8.62
C GLN A 202 0.17 -1.33 -7.66
N LEU A 203 -0.07 -2.63 -7.61
CA LEU A 203 -0.78 -3.27 -6.52
C LEU A 203 0.23 -3.77 -5.50
N LEU A 204 0.06 -3.40 -4.24
CA LEU A 204 0.71 -4.06 -3.12
C LEU A 204 -0.24 -5.11 -2.58
N ILE A 205 0.27 -6.31 -2.38
CA ILE A 205 -0.53 -7.49 -2.02
C ILE A 205 0.09 -8.13 -0.78
N GLY A 206 -0.65 -8.12 0.30
CA GLY A 206 -0.30 -8.80 1.54
C GLY A 206 -0.68 -10.28 1.47
N ASN A 207 0.29 -11.14 1.69
CA ASN A 207 0.10 -12.60 1.67
C ASN A 207 -0.09 -13.18 3.08
N GLY A 208 -0.77 -14.31 3.15
CA GLY A 208 -0.92 -15.10 4.38
C GLY A 208 0.39 -15.70 4.92
N ASP A 209 1.46 -15.78 4.10
CA ASP A 209 2.79 -16.18 4.54
C ASP A 209 3.66 -15.01 5.06
N GLY A 210 3.09 -13.82 5.17
CA GLY A 210 3.77 -12.62 5.67
C GLY A 210 4.70 -11.95 4.67
N SER A 211 4.60 -12.28 3.40
CA SER A 211 5.26 -11.53 2.34
C SER A 211 4.39 -10.38 1.84
N LEU A 212 5.00 -9.19 1.67
CA LEU A 212 4.41 -8.09 0.92
C LEU A 212 4.95 -8.14 -0.52
N LEU A 213 4.05 -8.33 -1.46
CA LEU A 213 4.35 -8.33 -2.89
C LEU A 213 3.95 -7.01 -3.53
N THR A 214 4.59 -6.67 -4.65
CA THR A 214 4.13 -5.62 -5.54
C THR A 214 3.95 -6.15 -6.95
N MET A 215 2.90 -5.74 -7.65
CA MET A 215 2.60 -6.14 -9.01
C MET A 215 2.14 -4.95 -9.85
N ASN A 216 2.70 -4.82 -11.04
CA ASN A 216 2.15 -3.91 -12.05
C ASN A 216 1.02 -4.60 -12.81
N PRO A 217 -0.25 -4.12 -12.72
CA PRO A 217 -1.38 -4.80 -13.35
C PRO A 217 -1.31 -4.87 -14.89
N ALA A 218 -0.61 -3.93 -15.54
CA ALA A 218 -0.50 -3.89 -16.99
C ALA A 218 0.56 -4.88 -17.51
N THR A 219 1.73 -4.96 -16.86
CA THR A 219 2.85 -5.80 -17.31
C THR A 219 2.86 -7.15 -16.62
N LYS A 220 2.11 -7.33 -15.55
CA LYS A 220 2.12 -8.51 -14.65
C LYS A 220 3.46 -8.77 -13.99
N LYS A 221 4.39 -7.79 -14.06
CA LYS A 221 5.66 -7.88 -13.34
C LYS A 221 5.36 -7.87 -11.85
N LEU A 222 5.94 -8.83 -11.14
CA LEU A 222 5.74 -9.09 -9.73
C LEU A 222 7.10 -9.11 -9.05
N ASP A 223 7.21 -8.38 -7.93
CA ASP A 223 8.41 -8.31 -7.11
C ASP A 223 8.02 -8.46 -5.61
N THR A 224 8.99 -8.86 -4.77
CA THR A 224 8.78 -8.89 -3.31
C THR A 224 9.31 -7.60 -2.70
N VAL A 225 8.50 -6.94 -1.87
CA VAL A 225 8.86 -5.73 -1.12
C VAL A 225 9.48 -6.09 0.22
N ALA A 226 8.84 -6.97 0.98
CA ALA A 226 9.28 -7.37 2.33
C ALA A 226 8.82 -8.80 2.67
N LYS A 227 9.44 -9.40 3.69
CA LYS A 227 9.13 -10.74 4.22
C LYS A 227 9.37 -10.78 5.73
N GLY A 228 8.99 -11.90 6.37
CA GLY A 228 9.32 -12.20 7.77
C GLY A 228 8.30 -11.72 8.78
N MET A 229 7.14 -11.27 8.31
CA MET A 229 5.97 -10.97 9.14
C MET A 229 5.02 -12.17 9.18
N GLY A 230 3.93 -12.10 9.95
CA GLY A 230 2.80 -13.01 9.80
C GLY A 230 1.87 -12.59 8.66
N GLY A 231 0.75 -13.29 8.49
CA GLY A 231 -0.21 -12.98 7.42
C GLY A 231 -0.66 -11.53 7.46
N ILE A 232 -0.40 -10.81 6.35
CA ILE A 232 -0.67 -9.36 6.24
C ILE A 232 -2.16 -9.15 5.98
N ASP A 233 -2.81 -8.39 6.89
CA ASP A 233 -4.22 -8.05 6.81
C ASP A 233 -4.44 -6.70 6.13
N GLY A 234 -4.07 -5.59 6.75
CA GLY A 234 -4.19 -4.24 6.18
C GLY A 234 -2.86 -3.64 5.72
N ILE A 235 -2.91 -2.73 4.75
CA ILE A 235 -1.75 -2.05 4.19
C ILE A 235 -2.06 -0.56 3.99
N VAL A 236 -1.23 0.32 4.53
CA VAL A 236 -1.27 1.76 4.21
C VAL A 236 0.11 2.27 3.80
N ALA A 237 0.14 3.21 2.84
CA ALA A 237 1.36 3.86 2.41
C ALA A 237 1.65 5.11 3.25
N LEU A 238 2.91 5.27 3.65
CA LEU A 238 3.41 6.48 4.31
C LEU A 238 4.09 7.45 3.33
N GLY A 239 4.23 7.05 2.07
CA GLY A 239 5.05 7.71 1.06
C GLY A 239 6.47 7.14 1.01
N ASN A 240 7.25 7.54 -0.02
CA ASN A 240 8.66 7.14 -0.20
C ASN A 240 8.91 5.62 -0.19
N LYS A 241 7.91 4.80 -0.55
CA LYS A 241 7.92 3.33 -0.48
C LYS A 241 8.01 2.78 0.95
N GLU A 242 7.54 3.53 1.92
CA GLU A 242 7.37 3.06 3.29
C GLU A 242 5.90 2.73 3.55
N TYR A 243 5.67 1.66 4.32
CA TYR A 243 4.33 1.15 4.57
C TYR A 243 4.13 0.81 6.05
N VAL A 244 2.90 0.89 6.49
CA VAL A 244 2.46 0.22 7.73
C VAL A 244 1.55 -0.91 7.33
N VAL A 245 1.78 -2.08 7.90
CA VAL A 245 0.94 -3.26 7.70
C VAL A 245 0.53 -3.88 9.02
N THR A 246 -0.61 -4.55 9.02
CA THR A 246 -1.12 -5.30 10.18
C THR A 246 -1.05 -6.80 9.94
N GLU A 247 -0.88 -7.54 11.02
CA GLU A 247 -1.18 -8.97 11.12
C GLU A 247 -2.45 -9.13 11.95
N TRP A 248 -3.40 -9.90 11.46
CA TRP A 248 -4.65 -10.16 12.18
C TRP A 248 -4.44 -10.63 13.64
N GLY A 249 -3.33 -11.30 13.90
CA GLY A 249 -2.95 -11.74 15.25
C GLY A 249 -2.61 -10.63 16.25
N GLY A 250 -2.69 -9.35 15.87
CA GLY A 250 -2.50 -8.20 16.77
C GLY A 250 -1.15 -7.52 16.67
N LYS A 251 -0.46 -7.63 15.54
CA LYS A 251 0.80 -6.92 15.32
C LYS A 251 0.69 -5.86 14.25
N ILE A 252 1.46 -4.78 14.43
CA ILE A 252 1.59 -3.69 13.48
C ILE A 252 3.07 -3.51 13.16
N TRP A 253 3.40 -3.56 11.87
CA TRP A 253 4.76 -3.45 11.36
C TRP A 253 4.95 -2.19 10.53
N HIS A 254 6.13 -1.61 10.64
CA HIS A 254 6.64 -0.63 9.69
C HIS A 254 7.56 -1.33 8.69
N ILE A 255 7.35 -1.08 7.42
CA ILE A 255 8.21 -1.53 6.31
C ILE A 255 8.91 -0.32 5.75
N ARG A 256 10.23 -0.29 5.79
CA ARG A 256 11.07 0.79 5.25
C ARG A 256 11.24 0.64 3.75
N ALA A 257 11.69 1.70 3.10
CA ALA A 257 11.90 1.77 1.66
C ALA A 257 12.89 0.72 1.11
N ASP A 258 13.79 0.20 1.95
CA ASP A 258 14.73 -0.88 1.64
C ASP A 258 14.15 -2.30 1.86
N GLY A 259 12.88 -2.39 2.29
CA GLY A 259 12.19 -3.64 2.60
C GLY A 259 12.46 -4.19 4.01
N THR A 260 13.23 -3.50 4.85
CA THR A 260 13.40 -3.91 6.25
C THR A 260 12.12 -3.69 7.04
N THR A 261 11.81 -4.60 7.96
CA THR A 261 10.59 -4.61 8.77
C THR A 261 10.90 -4.32 10.22
N GLU A 262 10.05 -3.56 10.88
CA GLU A 262 10.17 -3.23 12.30
C GLU A 262 8.81 -3.38 12.98
N LEU A 263 8.75 -4.21 14.04
CA LEU A 263 7.55 -4.38 14.86
C LEU A 263 7.31 -3.13 15.70
N LYS A 264 6.14 -2.52 15.58
CA LYS A 264 5.77 -1.27 16.27
C LYS A 264 4.77 -1.49 17.40
N VAL A 265 3.84 -2.40 17.20
CA VAL A 265 2.82 -2.74 18.21
C VAL A 265 2.65 -4.25 18.21
N ASP A 266 2.52 -4.84 19.39
CA ASP A 266 2.18 -6.25 19.58
C ASP A 266 1.16 -6.38 20.70
N THR A 267 -0.07 -6.69 20.33
CA THR A 267 -1.22 -6.94 21.23
C THR A 267 -1.67 -8.40 21.19
N SER A 268 -0.81 -9.29 20.66
CA SER A 268 -1.15 -10.71 20.51
C SER A 268 -1.32 -11.43 21.84
N LYS A 269 -0.57 -11.03 22.86
CA LYS A 269 -0.69 -11.59 24.22
C LYS A 269 -2.01 -11.22 24.89
N GLU A 270 -2.50 -10.03 24.61
CA GLU A 270 -3.80 -9.53 25.07
C GLU A 270 -4.96 -10.07 24.25
N LYS A 271 -4.66 -10.82 23.17
CA LYS A 271 -5.63 -11.35 22.20
C LYS A 271 -6.49 -10.26 21.54
N ILE A 272 -5.90 -9.06 21.33
CA ILE A 272 -6.51 -7.96 20.61
C ILE A 272 -6.00 -8.02 19.18
N ASN A 273 -6.91 -8.20 18.23
CA ASN A 273 -6.58 -8.29 16.80
C ASN A 273 -6.21 -6.93 16.20
N SER A 274 -5.55 -6.95 15.05
CA SER A 274 -5.30 -5.79 14.19
C SER A 274 -5.70 -6.18 12.77
N ALA A 275 -6.90 -5.77 12.35
CA ALA A 275 -7.44 -6.11 11.03
C ALA A 275 -7.09 -5.02 9.98
N ASP A 276 -7.91 -4.83 8.95
CA ASP A 276 -7.59 -3.94 7.84
C ASP A 276 -7.68 -2.44 8.23
N ILE A 277 -6.60 -1.71 8.00
CA ILE A 277 -6.32 -0.39 8.58
C ILE A 277 -6.60 0.78 7.65
N GLY A 278 -7.01 1.90 8.24
CA GLY A 278 -7.10 3.20 7.58
C GLY A 278 -6.01 4.17 8.04
N TYR A 279 -5.72 5.16 7.19
CA TYR A 279 -4.71 6.17 7.48
C TYR A 279 -5.14 7.57 7.02
N ASN A 280 -4.98 8.56 7.89
CA ASN A 280 -5.10 9.96 7.51
C ASN A 280 -3.70 10.56 7.32
N PRO A 281 -3.25 10.79 6.07
CA PRO A 281 -1.90 11.28 5.80
C PRO A 281 -1.67 12.73 6.24
N THR A 282 -2.73 13.53 6.37
CA THR A 282 -2.63 14.93 6.79
C THR A 282 -2.34 15.04 8.28
N THR A 283 -3.05 14.27 9.10
CA THR A 283 -2.87 14.26 10.56
C THR A 283 -1.89 13.20 11.04
N LYS A 284 -1.46 12.33 10.14
CA LYS A 284 -0.59 11.16 10.41
C LYS A 284 -1.20 10.25 11.48
N VAL A 285 -2.49 9.96 11.35
CA VAL A 285 -3.22 9.07 12.26
C VAL A 285 -3.57 7.77 11.57
N LEU A 286 -3.18 6.66 12.18
CA LEU A 286 -3.54 5.30 11.81
C LEU A 286 -4.77 4.87 12.59
N PHE A 287 -5.73 4.23 11.93
CA PHE A 287 -6.95 3.69 12.52
C PHE A 287 -6.95 2.17 12.38
N VAL A 288 -7.06 1.46 13.49
CA VAL A 288 -6.88 0.01 13.58
C VAL A 288 -8.14 -0.64 14.14
N PRO A 289 -8.88 -1.41 13.36
CA PRO A 289 -10.01 -2.17 13.87
C PRO A 289 -9.51 -3.39 14.64
N THR A 290 -10.11 -3.66 15.79
CA THR A 290 -9.64 -4.69 16.74
C THR A 290 -10.43 -5.99 16.65
N PHE A 291 -11.22 -6.16 15.61
CA PHE A 291 -12.00 -7.34 15.28
C PHE A 291 -12.85 -7.85 16.47
N PHE A 292 -12.47 -8.94 17.11
CA PHE A 292 -13.24 -9.52 18.24
C PHE A 292 -13.25 -8.67 19.52
N HIS A 293 -12.34 -7.69 19.64
CA HIS A 293 -12.39 -6.74 20.75
C HIS A 293 -13.47 -5.65 20.56
N ASN A 294 -14.05 -5.54 19.33
CA ASN A 294 -15.17 -4.66 18.99
C ASN A 294 -14.89 -3.16 19.09
N THR A 295 -13.64 -2.74 18.92
CA THR A 295 -13.25 -1.31 18.92
C THR A 295 -12.47 -0.92 17.69
N VAL A 296 -12.31 0.37 17.47
CA VAL A 296 -11.30 0.97 16.60
C VAL A 296 -10.33 1.74 17.47
N LYS A 297 -9.03 1.50 17.33
CA LYS A 297 -7.95 2.25 18.00
C LYS A 297 -7.32 3.22 17.02
N ALA A 298 -6.99 4.41 17.49
CA ALA A 298 -6.19 5.35 16.72
C ALA A 298 -4.79 5.52 17.30
N TYR A 299 -3.80 5.64 16.42
CA TYR A 299 -2.41 5.89 16.77
C TYR A 299 -1.88 7.09 15.98
N SER A 300 -1.16 8.01 16.64
CA SER A 300 -0.36 9.01 15.93
C SER A 300 0.97 8.41 15.46
N LEU A 301 1.35 8.71 14.21
CA LEU A 301 2.69 8.43 13.69
C LEU A 301 3.57 9.66 13.92
N LYS A 302 4.71 9.46 14.61
CA LYS A 302 5.70 10.50 14.88
C LYS A 302 7.06 10.14 14.30
#